data_ecb7096ace21f71ae7f524eb58bde67a
#
_entry.id   ecb7096ace21f71ae7f524eb58bde67a
#
_cell.length_a   1.000
_cell.length_b   1.000
_cell.length_c   1.000
_cell.angle_alpha   90.00
_cell.angle_beta   90.00
_cell.angle_gamma   90.00
#
_symmetry.space_group_name_H-M   'P 1'
#
loop_
_entity.id
_entity.type
_entity.pdbx_description
1 polymer ?
#
loop_
_entity_poly.entity_id
_entity_poly.type
_entity_poly.pdbx_seq_one_letter_code
_entity_poly.pdbx_strand_id
1 'polypeptide(L)'
;YGPWGRPDMAPMIFAKAIINEEPINVFNFGKMRRDFTYIDDIVEGIYRCCYKPATPDKNFDYLNPNLSTSFAPHRVFNIGNNQSIELLKFIKLLENELNSKAIKIMQPLQPGDVIATEADTQILQQWIQYSPKTSIEIGVKKFSKWFLDYYF
;
A
#
# COMPACT_ATOMS: atom_id res chain seq x y z
N TYR A 1 3.55 -1.53 -1.98
CA TYR A 1 4.53 -2.61 -1.87
C TYR A 1 4.88 -3.15 -3.25
N GLY A 2 6.03 -3.82 -3.37
CA GLY A 2 6.48 -4.37 -4.65
C GLY A 2 8.00 -4.33 -4.77
N PRO A 3 8.57 -4.63 -5.95
CA PRO A 3 9.99 -4.49 -6.24
C PRO A 3 10.54 -3.12 -5.82
N TRP A 4 11.78 -3.12 -5.31
CA TRP A 4 12.50 -1.91 -4.86
C TRP A 4 11.83 -1.17 -3.70
N GLY A 5 10.94 -1.84 -2.96
CA GLY A 5 10.35 -1.30 -1.74
C GLY A 5 11.43 -0.97 -0.70
N ARG A 6 11.12 -0.01 0.19
CA ARG A 6 12.04 0.38 1.27
C ARG A 6 12.32 -0.81 2.19
N PRO A 7 13.59 -1.05 2.57
CA PRO A 7 13.98 -2.24 3.36
C PRO A 7 13.40 -2.24 4.79
N ASP A 8 13.04 -1.07 5.32
CA ASP A 8 12.45 -0.88 6.65
C ASP A 8 10.91 -1.04 6.68
N MET A 9 10.28 -1.39 5.57
CA MET A 9 8.85 -1.64 5.49
C MET A 9 8.49 -3.11 5.71
N ALA A 10 7.33 -3.35 6.33
CA ALA A 10 6.86 -4.68 6.71
C ALA A 10 6.98 -5.76 5.60
N PRO A 11 6.65 -5.53 4.33
CA PRO A 11 6.83 -6.53 3.28
C PRO A 11 8.27 -7.02 3.15
N MET A 12 9.24 -6.09 3.17
CA MET A 12 10.66 -6.42 3.05
C MET A 12 11.21 -7.07 4.32
N ILE A 13 10.87 -6.52 5.49
CA ILE A 13 11.28 -7.08 6.79
C ILE A 13 10.77 -8.52 6.94
N PHE A 14 9.47 -8.73 6.65
CA PHE A 14 8.87 -10.06 6.82
C PHE A 14 9.41 -11.07 5.81
N ALA A 15 9.56 -10.68 4.54
CA ALA A 15 10.13 -11.59 3.54
C ALA A 15 11.55 -12.03 3.90
N LYS A 16 12.40 -11.07 4.31
CA LYS A 16 13.78 -11.36 4.75
C LYS A 16 13.80 -12.28 5.98
N ALA A 17 13.02 -11.95 6.99
CA ALA A 17 12.98 -12.73 8.23
C ALA A 17 12.44 -14.15 8.00
N ILE A 18 11.39 -14.30 7.16
CA ILE A 18 10.83 -15.62 6.82
C ILE A 18 11.87 -16.51 6.14
N ILE A 19 12.64 -15.98 5.19
CA ILE A 19 13.67 -16.77 4.48
C ILE A 19 14.85 -17.09 5.39
N ASN A 20 15.24 -16.16 6.27
CA ASN A 20 16.34 -16.38 7.20
C ASN A 20 15.94 -17.16 8.47
N GLU A 21 14.69 -17.62 8.57
CA GLU A 21 14.14 -18.27 9.76
C GLU A 21 14.28 -17.41 11.05
N GLU A 22 14.22 -16.07 10.87
CA GLU A 22 14.26 -15.09 11.95
C GLU A 22 12.83 -14.76 12.42
N PRO A 23 12.65 -14.39 13.70
CA PRO A 23 11.34 -14.01 14.21
C PRO A 23 10.87 -12.65 13.67
N ILE A 24 9.55 -12.52 13.45
CA ILE A 24 8.88 -11.26 13.12
C ILE A 24 8.00 -10.79 14.27
N ASN A 25 8.04 -9.49 14.59
CA ASN A 25 7.12 -8.89 15.54
C ASN A 25 5.77 -8.60 14.87
N VAL A 26 4.70 -9.15 15.43
CA VAL A 26 3.33 -8.99 14.95
C VAL A 26 2.55 -8.16 15.95
N PHE A 27 2.53 -6.85 15.74
CA PHE A 27 1.90 -5.89 16.64
C PHE A 27 0.38 -5.99 16.65
N ASN A 28 -0.23 -5.49 17.75
CA ASN A 28 -1.65 -5.61 18.05
C ASN A 28 -2.17 -7.05 17.90
N PHE A 29 -1.34 -8.03 18.26
CA PHE A 29 -1.68 -9.47 18.15
C PHE A 29 -2.18 -9.85 16.74
N GLY A 30 -1.68 -9.16 15.70
CA GLY A 30 -2.07 -9.36 14.30
C GLY A 30 -3.40 -8.71 13.88
N LYS A 31 -4.07 -7.99 14.78
CA LYS A 31 -5.35 -7.31 14.51
C LYS A 31 -5.17 -5.95 13.81
N MET A 32 -4.15 -5.84 12.95
CA MET A 32 -3.88 -4.67 12.15
C MET A 32 -4.46 -4.87 10.75
N ARG A 33 -4.91 -3.78 10.14
CA ARG A 33 -5.36 -3.77 8.75
C ARG A 33 -4.62 -2.71 7.98
N ARG A 34 -4.22 -3.00 6.75
CA ARG A 34 -3.50 -2.05 5.89
C ARG A 34 -4.04 -2.12 4.47
N ASP A 35 -4.15 -0.98 3.84
CA ASP A 35 -4.41 -0.86 2.41
C ASP A 35 -3.09 -1.09 1.67
N PHE A 36 -2.87 -2.35 1.25
CA PHE A 36 -1.70 -2.75 0.49
C PHE A 36 -1.91 -2.49 -0.99
N THR A 37 -1.23 -1.48 -1.52
CA THR A 37 -1.30 -1.16 -2.94
C THR A 37 -0.03 -1.61 -3.66
N TYR A 38 -0.18 -2.37 -4.74
CA TYR A 38 0.97 -2.86 -5.51
C TYR A 38 1.59 -1.74 -6.34
N ILE A 39 2.92 -1.77 -6.50
CA ILE A 39 3.67 -0.66 -7.11
C ILE A 39 3.22 -0.35 -8.55
N ASP A 40 2.90 -1.36 -9.36
CA ASP A 40 2.47 -1.14 -10.75
C ASP A 40 1.18 -0.30 -10.80
N ASP A 41 0.25 -0.51 -9.88
CA ASP A 41 -0.99 0.27 -9.79
C ASP A 41 -0.72 1.73 -9.40
N ILE A 42 0.26 1.97 -8.52
CA ILE A 42 0.67 3.33 -8.14
C ILE A 42 1.32 4.04 -9.35
N VAL A 43 2.24 3.36 -10.02
CA VAL A 43 2.95 3.91 -11.20
C VAL A 43 1.97 4.23 -12.33
N GLU A 44 1.02 3.34 -12.62
CA GLU A 44 -0.01 3.58 -13.63
C GLU A 44 -0.89 4.80 -13.27
N GLY A 45 -1.28 4.94 -11.99
CA GLY A 45 -2.02 6.10 -11.53
C GLY A 45 -1.25 7.41 -11.72
N ILE A 46 0.03 7.44 -11.34
CA ILE A 46 0.92 8.60 -11.53
C ILE A 46 1.09 8.91 -13.01
N TYR A 47 1.35 7.89 -13.83
CA TYR A 47 1.52 8.02 -15.28
C TYR A 47 0.29 8.68 -15.92
N ARG A 48 -0.92 8.25 -15.59
CA ARG A 48 -2.16 8.86 -16.07
C ARG A 48 -2.33 10.31 -15.64
N CYS A 49 -1.90 10.65 -14.42
CA CYS A 49 -1.92 12.05 -13.97
C CYS A 49 -1.02 12.96 -14.82
N CYS A 50 0.10 12.45 -15.36
CA CYS A 50 0.96 13.22 -16.25
C CYS A 50 0.24 13.65 -17.55
N TYR A 51 -0.71 12.84 -18.04
CA TYR A 51 -1.50 13.17 -19.24
C TYR A 51 -2.77 13.97 -18.94
N LYS A 52 -3.12 14.11 -17.66
CA LYS A 52 -4.25 14.92 -17.23
C LYS A 52 -3.85 15.87 -16.10
N PRO A 53 -3.10 16.93 -16.44
CA PRO A 53 -2.65 17.89 -15.45
C PRO A 53 -3.82 18.58 -14.74
N ALA A 54 -3.57 19.05 -13.53
CA ALA A 54 -4.57 19.76 -12.75
C ALA A 54 -5.06 21.02 -13.48
N THR A 55 -6.34 21.30 -13.34
CA THR A 55 -6.99 22.52 -13.82
C THR A 55 -7.54 23.32 -12.62
N PRO A 56 -7.67 24.65 -12.74
CA PRO A 56 -8.32 25.46 -11.72
C PRO A 56 -9.71 24.93 -11.37
N ASP A 57 -10.05 24.98 -10.09
CA ASP A 57 -11.41 24.73 -9.63
C ASP A 57 -12.23 26.02 -9.79
N LYS A 58 -13.15 26.00 -10.76
CA LYS A 58 -14.02 27.16 -11.04
C LYS A 58 -15.02 27.45 -9.92
N ASN A 59 -15.27 26.47 -9.06
CA ASN A 59 -16.18 26.55 -7.94
C ASN A 59 -15.46 26.70 -6.59
N PHE A 60 -14.18 27.10 -6.61
CA PHE A 60 -13.39 27.23 -5.40
C PHE A 60 -13.99 28.31 -4.51
N ASP A 61 -14.38 27.92 -3.29
CA ASP A 61 -14.92 28.81 -2.28
C ASP A 61 -13.80 29.26 -1.31
N TYR A 62 -13.49 30.55 -1.30
CA TYR A 62 -12.47 31.13 -0.42
C TYR A 62 -12.87 31.13 1.06
N LEU A 63 -14.18 31.09 1.34
CA LEU A 63 -14.70 31.12 2.72
C LEU A 63 -14.78 29.72 3.32
N ASN A 64 -14.92 28.70 2.45
CA ASN A 64 -14.97 27.29 2.84
C ASN A 64 -14.14 26.42 1.86
N PRO A 65 -12.80 26.54 1.89
CA PRO A 65 -11.95 25.94 0.87
C PRO A 65 -11.91 24.41 0.96
N ASN A 66 -12.05 23.75 -0.18
CA ASN A 66 -11.68 22.35 -0.30
C ASN A 66 -10.16 22.25 -0.43
N LEU A 67 -9.48 21.66 0.57
CA LEU A 67 -8.02 21.56 0.63
C LEU A 67 -7.40 20.71 -0.49
N SER A 68 -8.20 19.90 -1.19
CA SER A 68 -7.72 19.09 -2.33
C SER A 68 -7.77 19.81 -3.67
N THR A 69 -8.32 21.02 -3.72
CA THR A 69 -8.46 21.84 -4.94
C THR A 69 -7.99 23.27 -4.72
N SER A 70 -7.88 24.07 -5.78
CA SER A 70 -7.53 25.49 -5.69
C SER A 70 -8.12 26.26 -6.88
N PHE A 71 -8.23 27.57 -6.74
CA PHE A 71 -8.47 28.49 -7.86
C PHE A 71 -7.33 28.47 -8.90
N ALA A 72 -6.13 28.01 -8.52
CA ALA A 72 -5.01 27.74 -9.42
C ALA A 72 -4.99 26.27 -9.85
N PRO A 73 -4.19 25.86 -10.87
CA PRO A 73 -4.02 24.47 -11.27
C PRO A 73 -3.36 23.64 -10.17
N HIS A 74 -4.17 23.13 -9.26
CA HIS A 74 -3.75 22.32 -8.11
C HIS A 74 -4.81 21.26 -7.78
N ARG A 75 -4.35 20.03 -7.56
CA ARG A 75 -5.17 18.90 -7.08
C ARG A 75 -4.34 18.03 -6.15
N VAL A 76 -4.94 17.58 -5.05
CA VAL A 76 -4.38 16.55 -4.17
C VAL A 76 -5.27 15.32 -4.25
N PHE A 77 -4.67 14.16 -4.48
CA PHE A 77 -5.38 12.90 -4.59
C PHE A 77 -4.81 11.90 -3.60
N ASN A 78 -5.68 11.10 -3.00
CA ASN A 78 -5.27 9.85 -2.39
C ASN A 78 -5.10 8.79 -3.48
N ILE A 79 -4.06 7.97 -3.37
CA ILE A 79 -3.85 6.81 -4.21
C ILE A 79 -3.68 5.57 -3.33
N GLY A 80 -4.42 4.52 -3.60
CA GLY A 80 -4.46 3.29 -2.83
C GLY A 80 -5.37 2.26 -3.49
N ASN A 81 -5.42 1.05 -2.93
CA ASN A 81 -6.23 -0.04 -3.47
C ASN A 81 -7.69 0.01 -2.96
N ASN A 82 -7.98 0.86 -1.99
CA ASN A 82 -9.29 0.95 -1.33
C ASN A 82 -9.78 -0.41 -0.79
N GLN A 83 -8.85 -1.24 -0.35
CA GLN A 83 -9.10 -2.57 0.23
C GLN A 83 -8.17 -2.82 1.40
N SER A 84 -8.70 -2.62 2.60
CA SER A 84 -7.95 -2.88 3.82
C SER A 84 -7.84 -4.38 4.10
N ILE A 85 -6.61 -4.91 4.13
CA ILE A 85 -6.28 -6.32 4.31
C ILE A 85 -5.74 -6.56 5.72
N GLU A 86 -6.13 -7.66 6.35
CA GLU A 86 -5.60 -8.09 7.63
C GLU A 86 -4.12 -8.47 7.54
N LEU A 87 -3.32 -8.02 8.50
CA LEU A 87 -1.88 -8.27 8.54
C LEU A 87 -1.56 -9.77 8.54
N LEU A 88 -2.34 -10.57 9.28
CA LEU A 88 -2.14 -12.04 9.31
C LEU A 88 -2.43 -12.69 7.95
N LYS A 89 -3.41 -12.18 7.18
CA LYS A 89 -3.65 -12.64 5.80
C LYS A 89 -2.43 -12.34 4.91
N PHE A 90 -1.87 -11.13 5.02
CA PHE A 90 -0.66 -10.75 4.27
C PHE A 90 0.53 -11.65 4.60
N ILE A 91 0.80 -11.90 5.91
CA ILE A 91 1.87 -12.81 6.35
C ILE A 91 1.63 -14.23 5.80
N LYS A 92 0.41 -14.72 5.85
CA LYS A 92 0.05 -16.05 5.32
C LYS A 92 0.34 -16.19 3.82
N LEU A 93 0.08 -15.13 3.05
CA LEU A 93 0.39 -15.11 1.61
C LEU A 93 1.90 -15.13 1.38
N LEU A 94 2.68 -14.35 2.14
CA LEU A 94 4.15 -14.41 2.09
C LEU A 94 4.69 -15.80 2.42
N GLU A 95 4.19 -16.42 3.50
CA GLU A 95 4.57 -17.80 3.88
C GLU A 95 4.36 -18.79 2.72
N ASN A 96 3.24 -18.66 2.03
CA ASN A 96 2.91 -19.55 0.92
C ASN A 96 3.84 -19.33 -0.29
N GLU A 97 4.06 -18.08 -0.68
CA GLU A 97 4.88 -17.76 -1.86
C GLU A 97 6.38 -17.94 -1.62
N LEU A 98 6.86 -17.81 -0.38
CA LEU A 98 8.25 -18.06 0.02
C LEU A 98 8.50 -19.52 0.43
N ASN A 99 7.46 -20.35 0.47
CA ASN A 99 7.50 -21.75 0.91
C ASN A 99 8.20 -21.93 2.29
N SER A 100 8.01 -20.98 3.18
CA SER A 100 8.59 -20.98 4.53
C SER A 100 7.61 -20.38 5.54
N LYS A 101 7.74 -20.75 6.82
CA LYS A 101 6.85 -20.30 7.89
C LYS A 101 7.47 -19.16 8.68
N ALA A 102 6.67 -18.14 8.96
CA ALA A 102 7.05 -17.05 9.84
C ALA A 102 7.08 -17.50 11.31
N ILE A 103 8.15 -17.19 12.02
CA ILE A 103 8.23 -17.30 13.48
C ILE A 103 7.62 -16.00 14.04
N LYS A 104 6.37 -16.05 14.50
CA LYS A 104 5.59 -14.87 14.91
C LYS A 104 5.73 -14.62 16.40
N ILE A 105 6.22 -13.44 16.78
CA ILE A 105 6.20 -12.94 18.16
C ILE A 105 5.05 -11.93 18.25
N MET A 106 3.97 -12.34 18.93
CA MET A 106 2.80 -11.48 19.09
C MET A 106 3.08 -10.37 20.11
N GLN A 107 2.89 -9.12 19.72
CA GLN A 107 3.16 -7.92 20.52
C GLN A 107 1.88 -7.11 20.72
N PRO A 108 1.77 -6.35 21.83
CA PRO A 108 0.71 -5.37 21.98
C PRO A 108 0.82 -4.27 20.92
N LEU A 109 -0.23 -3.45 20.80
CA LEU A 109 -0.20 -2.28 19.91
C LEU A 109 0.91 -1.30 20.33
N GLN A 110 1.70 -0.85 19.37
CA GLN A 110 2.72 0.18 19.63
C GLN A 110 2.06 1.55 19.84
N PRO A 111 2.57 2.38 20.77
CA PRO A 111 2.12 3.76 20.89
C PRO A 111 2.31 4.53 19.56
N GLY A 112 1.27 5.23 19.13
CA GLY A 112 1.29 6.00 17.87
C GLY A 112 0.99 5.20 16.60
N ASP A 113 0.86 3.87 16.67
CA ASP A 113 0.47 3.07 15.51
C ASP A 113 -1.06 3.07 15.32
N VAL A 114 -1.51 3.04 14.07
CA VAL A 114 -2.95 3.02 13.72
C VAL A 114 -3.43 1.60 13.42
N ILE A 115 -4.63 1.27 13.89
CA ILE A 115 -5.20 -0.08 13.75
C ILE A 115 -5.51 -0.41 12.30
N ALA A 116 -6.03 0.56 11.53
CA ALA A 116 -6.39 0.37 10.13
C ALA A 116 -6.01 1.57 9.29
N THR A 117 -5.61 1.32 8.04
CA THR A 117 -5.45 2.34 7.01
C THR A 117 -6.27 1.94 5.79
N GLU A 118 -6.93 2.93 5.19
CA GLU A 118 -7.68 2.76 3.94
C GLU A 118 -7.73 4.11 3.23
N ALA A 119 -7.50 4.11 1.92
CA ALA A 119 -7.50 5.33 1.12
C ALA A 119 -8.85 5.50 0.41
N ASP A 120 -9.55 6.61 0.62
CA ASP A 120 -10.61 7.02 -0.30
C ASP A 120 -9.97 7.55 -1.59
N THR A 121 -10.14 6.80 -2.65
CA THR A 121 -9.52 7.06 -3.96
C THR A 121 -10.53 7.48 -5.03
N GLN A 122 -11.79 7.71 -4.68
CA GLN A 122 -12.87 7.98 -5.64
C GLN A 122 -12.56 9.19 -6.54
N ILE A 123 -12.05 10.28 -5.96
CA ILE A 123 -11.74 11.51 -6.69
C ILE A 123 -10.63 11.25 -7.73
N LEU A 124 -9.59 10.51 -7.38
CA LEU A 124 -8.53 10.12 -8.31
C LEU A 124 -9.10 9.23 -9.42
N GLN A 125 -9.87 8.20 -9.06
CA GLN A 125 -10.46 7.26 -10.02
C GLN A 125 -11.33 7.99 -11.05
N GLN A 126 -12.14 8.94 -10.62
CA GLN A 126 -12.94 9.79 -11.52
C GLN A 126 -12.08 10.71 -12.37
N TRP A 127 -10.99 11.25 -11.80
CA TRP A 127 -10.09 12.15 -12.51
C TRP A 127 -9.36 11.47 -13.65
N ILE A 128 -8.74 10.33 -13.40
CA ILE A 128 -7.89 9.62 -14.38
C ILE A 128 -8.59 8.42 -15.07
N GLN A 129 -9.84 8.14 -14.72
CA GLN A 129 -10.61 6.98 -15.24
C GLN A 129 -9.84 5.65 -15.03
N TYR A 130 -9.29 5.49 -13.83
CA TYR A 130 -8.50 4.32 -13.46
C TYR A 130 -8.69 3.98 -11.99
N SER A 131 -8.74 2.70 -11.69
CA SER A 131 -8.66 2.16 -10.33
C SER A 131 -7.63 1.04 -10.25
N PRO A 132 -6.91 0.90 -9.14
CA PRO A 132 -6.03 -0.24 -8.87
C PRO A 132 -6.75 -1.57 -9.06
N LYS A 133 -6.05 -2.56 -9.64
CA LYS A 133 -6.63 -3.87 -10.00
C LYS A 133 -5.84 -5.05 -9.48
N THR A 134 -4.63 -4.83 -8.97
CA THR A 134 -3.78 -5.91 -8.49
C THR A 134 -4.28 -6.40 -7.13
N SER A 135 -4.82 -7.62 -7.10
CA SER A 135 -5.20 -8.24 -5.84
C SER A 135 -3.99 -8.49 -4.96
N ILE A 136 -4.20 -8.62 -3.64
CA ILE A 136 -3.11 -8.86 -2.70
C ILE A 136 -2.38 -10.18 -3.03
N GLU A 137 -3.09 -11.20 -3.47
CA GLU A 137 -2.54 -12.49 -3.86
C GLU A 137 -1.58 -12.36 -5.05
N ILE A 138 -2.01 -11.65 -6.10
CA ILE A 138 -1.19 -11.41 -7.31
C ILE A 138 0.03 -10.56 -6.96
N GLY A 139 -0.16 -9.49 -6.19
CA GLY A 139 0.92 -8.57 -5.83
C GLY A 139 1.96 -9.24 -4.92
N VAL A 140 1.54 -10.04 -3.93
CA VAL A 140 2.46 -10.79 -3.06
C VAL A 140 3.24 -11.81 -3.87
N LYS A 141 2.61 -12.55 -4.80
CA LYS A 141 3.30 -13.49 -5.69
C LYS A 141 4.39 -12.81 -6.52
N LYS A 142 4.06 -11.68 -7.17
CA LYS A 142 5.04 -10.91 -7.96
C LYS A 142 6.18 -10.37 -7.09
N PHE A 143 5.86 -9.85 -5.91
CA PHE A 143 6.85 -9.34 -4.96
C PHE A 143 7.78 -10.45 -4.48
N SER A 144 7.25 -11.60 -4.05
CA SER A 144 8.02 -12.72 -3.55
C SER A 144 8.95 -13.30 -4.63
N LYS A 145 8.46 -13.41 -5.87
CA LYS A 145 9.30 -13.83 -6.99
C LYS A 145 10.50 -12.89 -7.18
N TRP A 146 10.23 -11.56 -7.30
CA TRP A 146 11.30 -10.57 -7.43
C TRP A 146 12.26 -10.60 -6.24
N PHE A 147 11.74 -10.78 -5.02
CA PHE A 147 12.55 -10.80 -3.80
C PHE A 147 13.53 -11.98 -3.80
N LEU A 148 13.08 -13.18 -4.19
CA LEU A 148 13.93 -14.35 -4.32
C LEU A 148 14.96 -14.18 -5.46
N ASP A 149 14.52 -13.75 -6.64
CA ASP A 149 15.41 -13.56 -7.80
C ASP A 149 16.52 -12.52 -7.56
N TYR A 150 16.28 -11.52 -6.66
CA TYR A 150 17.21 -10.44 -6.40
C TYR A 150 18.15 -10.68 -5.21
N TYR A 151 17.68 -11.37 -4.16
CA TYR A 151 18.44 -11.53 -2.92
C TYR A 151 19.03 -12.93 -2.73
N PHE A 152 18.54 -13.90 -3.46
CA PHE A 152 18.92 -15.33 -3.33
C PHE A 152 19.12 -16.00 -4.69
#